data_9be2b4f09310a33d1efa509bd9e2d332
#
_entry.id   9be2b4f09310a33d1efa509bd9e2d332
#
_cell.length_a   1.000
_cell.length_b   1.000
_cell.length_c   1.000
_cell.angle_alpha   90.00
_cell.angle_beta   90.00
_cell.angle_gamma   90.00
#
_symmetry.space_group_name_H-M   'P 1'
#
loop_
_entity.id
_entity.type
_entity.pdbx_description
1 polymer ?
#
loop_
_entity_poly.entity_id
_entity_poly.type
_entity_poly.pdbx_seq_one_letter_code
_entity_poly.pdbx_strand_id
1 'polypeptide(L)'
;MEEKDNKKRISVALGDFDGMHRAHQTVVTGGENAVIYCVNNRFSLLQKSIFKEKYPNAIFADFNEIKHMSATEFIDDILIDRLHAGIILCGFNFRFGKNAMWSAMDLRRHLEEKDIWVRILEHLDYDGKPISSTRIRSAILAGEIEQANDMLGYNFTFENEVICGDRR
;
A
#
# COMPACT_ATOMS: atom_id res chain seq x y z
N MET A 1 -36.97 -12.74 -6.85
CA MET A 1 -35.66 -13.24 -7.39
C MET A 1 -34.84 -11.99 -7.67
N GLU A 2 -34.08 -11.58 -6.68
CA GLU A 2 -33.23 -10.39 -6.79
C GLU A 2 -32.10 -10.73 -7.77
N GLU A 3 -31.94 -9.95 -8.82
CA GLU A 3 -30.74 -9.95 -9.65
C GLU A 3 -29.56 -9.63 -8.72
N LYS A 4 -28.81 -10.67 -8.34
CA LYS A 4 -27.49 -10.46 -7.72
C LYS A 4 -26.68 -9.65 -8.70
N ASP A 5 -26.43 -8.38 -8.33
CA ASP A 5 -25.59 -7.44 -9.06
C ASP A 5 -24.24 -8.13 -9.35
N ASN A 6 -24.08 -8.58 -10.60
CA ASN A 6 -22.95 -9.41 -11.05
C ASN A 6 -21.73 -8.53 -11.32
N LYS A 7 -21.52 -7.52 -10.47
CA LYS A 7 -20.29 -6.72 -10.51
C LYS A 7 -19.10 -7.62 -10.24
N LYS A 8 -18.19 -7.66 -11.18
CA LYS A 8 -16.97 -8.45 -11.09
C LYS A 8 -16.17 -8.00 -9.86
N ARG A 9 -16.11 -8.85 -8.84
CA ARG A 9 -15.30 -8.62 -7.64
C ARG A 9 -13.83 -8.63 -8.00
N ILE A 10 -13.05 -7.70 -7.44
CA ILE A 10 -11.64 -7.51 -7.74
C ILE A 10 -10.76 -7.81 -6.52
N SER A 11 -9.48 -8.08 -6.78
CA SER A 11 -8.45 -8.11 -5.74
C SER A 11 -7.97 -6.68 -5.47
N VAL A 12 -7.87 -6.31 -4.19
CA VAL A 12 -7.41 -4.97 -3.76
C VAL A 12 -6.24 -5.12 -2.81
N ALA A 13 -5.10 -4.52 -3.15
CA ALA A 13 -3.93 -4.43 -2.28
C ALA A 13 -3.97 -3.11 -1.51
N LEU A 14 -4.05 -3.19 -0.17
CA LEU A 14 -4.13 -2.04 0.73
C LEU A 14 -2.78 -1.76 1.40
N GLY A 15 -2.33 -0.52 1.37
CA GLY A 15 -1.11 -0.10 2.06
C GLY A 15 -0.69 1.33 1.75
N ASP A 16 0.38 1.78 2.40
CA ASP A 16 1.03 3.06 2.10
C ASP A 16 1.84 3.00 0.81
N PHE A 17 2.47 1.88 0.56
CA PHE A 17 3.31 1.58 -0.60
C PHE A 17 4.47 2.56 -0.85
N ASP A 18 4.88 3.35 0.16
CA ASP A 18 6.06 4.22 0.04
C ASP A 18 7.32 3.41 -0.29
N GLY A 19 7.93 3.72 -1.43
CA GLY A 19 9.07 3.01 -1.97
C GLY A 19 8.74 1.69 -2.66
N MET A 20 7.50 1.20 -2.65
CA MET A 20 7.12 -0.09 -3.27
C MET A 20 8.23 -1.16 -3.10
N HIS A 21 8.80 -1.24 -1.90
CA HIS A 21 9.87 -2.18 -1.54
C HIS A 21 9.40 -3.64 -1.61
N ARG A 22 10.33 -4.59 -1.54
CA ARG A 22 10.04 -6.03 -1.73
C ARG A 22 8.86 -6.55 -0.90
N ALA A 23 8.73 -6.13 0.36
CA ALA A 23 7.58 -6.51 1.18
C ALA A 23 6.25 -5.91 0.66
N HIS A 24 6.24 -4.71 0.07
CA HIS A 24 5.06 -4.17 -0.61
C HIS A 24 4.75 -4.95 -1.90
N GLN A 25 5.79 -5.31 -2.65
CA GLN A 25 5.64 -6.10 -3.87
C GLN A 25 4.97 -7.45 -3.56
N THR A 26 5.29 -8.12 -2.45
CA THR A 26 4.62 -9.37 -2.06
C THR A 26 3.14 -9.18 -1.78
N VAL A 27 2.73 -8.02 -1.23
CA VAL A 27 1.32 -7.69 -1.04
C VAL A 27 0.61 -7.55 -2.38
N VAL A 28 1.18 -6.79 -3.30
CA VAL A 28 0.58 -6.53 -4.63
C VAL A 28 0.50 -7.80 -5.47
N THR A 29 1.54 -8.63 -5.45
CA THR A 29 1.59 -9.88 -6.20
C THR A 29 0.86 -11.04 -5.52
N GLY A 30 0.41 -10.85 -4.30
CA GLY A 30 -0.36 -11.83 -3.53
C GLY A 30 -1.74 -12.17 -4.10
N GLY A 31 -2.25 -11.36 -5.02
CA GLY A 31 -3.52 -11.56 -5.73
C GLY A 31 -3.37 -11.32 -7.23
N GLU A 32 -4.21 -11.99 -8.01
CA GLU A 32 -4.23 -11.82 -9.46
C GLU A 32 -4.78 -10.45 -9.84
N ASN A 33 -4.01 -9.67 -10.62
CA ASN A 33 -4.38 -8.34 -11.11
C ASN A 33 -4.91 -7.39 -10.01
N ALA A 34 -4.28 -7.41 -8.83
CA ALA A 34 -4.74 -6.60 -7.71
C ALA A 34 -4.66 -5.10 -8.02
N VAL A 35 -5.75 -4.39 -7.75
CA VAL A 35 -5.77 -2.93 -7.74
C VAL A 35 -5.04 -2.43 -6.51
N ILE A 36 -4.05 -1.57 -6.70
CA ILE A 36 -3.30 -0.97 -5.59
C ILE A 36 -4.12 0.21 -5.06
N TYR A 37 -4.48 0.16 -3.77
CA TYR A 37 -5.13 1.26 -3.08
C TYR A 37 -4.19 1.85 -2.03
N CYS A 38 -3.61 3.01 -2.36
CA CYS A 38 -2.68 3.73 -1.48
C CYS A 38 -3.47 4.55 -0.45
N VAL A 39 -3.45 4.12 0.81
CA VAL A 39 -4.16 4.79 1.91
C VAL A 39 -3.47 6.07 2.40
N ASN A 40 -2.22 6.28 2.02
CA ASN A 40 -1.44 7.46 2.37
C ASN A 40 -0.69 7.97 1.14
N ASN A 41 -0.51 9.29 1.05
CA ASN A 41 0.18 9.94 -0.06
C ASN A 41 1.64 10.30 0.26
N ARG A 42 2.28 9.55 1.17
CA ARG A 42 3.70 9.74 1.49
C ARG A 42 4.55 8.98 0.47
N PHE A 43 5.19 9.74 -0.39
CA PHE A 43 6.10 9.23 -1.42
C PHE A 43 7.50 9.79 -1.18
N SER A 44 8.16 9.29 -0.13
CA SER A 44 9.50 9.72 0.27
C SER A 44 10.64 8.89 -0.33
N LEU A 45 10.35 7.63 -0.66
CA LEU A 45 11.33 6.69 -1.23
C LEU A 45 11.16 6.50 -2.74
N LEU A 46 9.97 6.74 -3.26
CA LEU A 46 9.67 6.66 -4.68
C LEU A 46 8.74 7.81 -5.03
N GLN A 47 9.14 8.66 -5.96
CA GLN A 47 8.32 9.79 -6.37
C GLN A 47 6.98 9.34 -6.95
N LYS A 48 5.92 10.09 -6.65
CA LYS A 48 4.55 9.75 -7.08
C LYS A 48 4.40 9.67 -8.59
N SER A 49 5.15 10.48 -9.34
CA SER A 49 5.21 10.43 -10.81
C SER A 49 5.70 9.08 -11.30
N ILE A 50 6.85 8.63 -10.80
CA ILE A 50 7.46 7.33 -11.13
C ILE A 50 6.55 6.18 -10.69
N PHE A 51 5.95 6.30 -9.49
CA PHE A 51 5.00 5.30 -9.01
C PHE A 51 3.80 5.15 -9.95
N LYS A 52 3.20 6.27 -10.39
CA LYS A 52 2.05 6.27 -11.31
C LYS A 52 2.40 5.71 -12.70
N GLU A 53 3.60 5.98 -13.19
CA GLU A 53 4.07 5.41 -14.44
C GLU A 53 4.17 3.89 -14.36
N LYS A 54 4.74 3.38 -13.28
CA LYS A 54 4.93 1.94 -13.06
C LYS A 54 3.62 1.21 -12.71
N TYR A 55 2.71 1.88 -12.02
CA TYR A 55 1.43 1.33 -11.57
C TYR A 55 0.26 2.25 -11.98
N PRO A 56 -0.07 2.32 -13.28
CA PRO A 56 -1.04 3.30 -13.81
C PRO A 56 -2.46 3.12 -13.25
N ASN A 57 -2.81 1.92 -12.80
CA ASN A 57 -4.11 1.60 -12.23
C ASN A 57 -4.17 1.77 -10.69
N ALA A 58 -3.11 2.32 -10.08
CA ALA A 58 -3.11 2.58 -8.65
C ALA A 58 -4.06 3.72 -8.28
N ILE A 59 -4.86 3.50 -7.26
CA ILE A 59 -5.79 4.47 -6.69
C ILE A 59 -5.14 5.10 -5.46
N PHE A 60 -5.14 6.42 -5.41
CA PHE A 60 -4.61 7.18 -4.28
C PHE A 60 -5.79 7.75 -3.50
N ALA A 61 -5.95 7.31 -2.26
CA ALA A 61 -6.97 7.83 -1.38
C ALA A 61 -6.74 9.32 -1.11
N ASP A 62 -7.81 10.10 -0.99
CA ASP A 62 -7.72 11.37 -0.31
C ASP A 62 -7.62 11.12 1.20
N PHE A 63 -6.42 11.33 1.74
CA PHE A 63 -6.19 11.10 3.16
C PHE A 63 -7.07 11.98 4.05
N ASN A 64 -7.45 13.16 3.60
CA ASN A 64 -8.36 14.03 4.35
C ASN A 64 -9.77 13.46 4.42
N GLU A 65 -10.21 12.75 3.39
CA GLU A 65 -11.47 12.02 3.38
C GLU A 65 -11.42 10.83 4.35
N ILE A 66 -10.44 9.93 4.18
CA ILE A 66 -10.43 8.64 4.89
C ILE A 66 -9.96 8.71 6.35
N LYS A 67 -9.16 9.72 6.74
CA LYS A 67 -8.60 9.81 8.11
C LYS A 67 -9.66 9.97 9.21
N HIS A 68 -10.86 10.45 8.85
CA HIS A 68 -11.96 10.66 9.77
C HIS A 68 -12.98 9.52 9.77
N MET A 69 -12.92 8.64 8.77
CA MET A 69 -13.83 7.51 8.65
C MET A 69 -13.61 6.51 9.79
N SER A 70 -14.70 6.00 10.33
CA SER A 70 -14.66 4.79 11.14
C SER A 70 -14.17 3.61 10.30
N ALA A 71 -13.79 2.53 10.94
CA ALA A 71 -13.36 1.34 10.21
C ALA A 71 -14.51 0.72 9.39
N THR A 72 -15.72 0.76 9.91
CA THR A 72 -16.91 0.26 9.20
C THR A 72 -17.25 1.10 7.99
N GLU A 73 -17.25 2.44 8.10
CA GLU A 73 -17.43 3.33 6.94
C GLU A 73 -16.37 3.09 5.86
N PHE A 74 -15.09 2.95 6.25
CA PHE A 74 -14.04 2.63 5.30
C PHE A 74 -14.29 1.28 4.58
N ILE A 75 -14.74 0.27 5.30
CA ILE A 75 -15.05 -1.04 4.71
C ILE A 75 -16.24 -0.94 3.78
N ASP A 76 -17.35 -0.38 4.24
CA ASP A 76 -18.60 -0.39 3.49
C ASP A 76 -18.51 0.56 2.28
N ASP A 77 -18.15 1.84 2.48
CA ASP A 77 -18.17 2.84 1.43
C ASP A 77 -17.00 2.68 0.43
N ILE A 78 -15.79 2.34 0.94
CA ILE A 78 -14.60 2.28 0.07
C ILE A 78 -14.38 0.87 -0.47
N LEU A 79 -14.27 -0.15 0.40
CA LEU A 79 -13.88 -1.48 -0.05
C LEU A 79 -15.02 -2.21 -0.76
N ILE A 80 -16.24 -2.09 -0.26
CA ILE A 80 -17.40 -2.80 -0.81
C ILE A 80 -18.04 -1.99 -1.93
N ASP A 81 -18.53 -0.79 -1.64
CA ASP A 81 -19.35 -0.04 -2.58
C ASP A 81 -18.56 0.60 -3.72
N ARG A 82 -17.39 1.19 -3.40
CA ARG A 82 -16.58 1.88 -4.40
C ARG A 82 -15.66 0.97 -5.18
N LEU A 83 -14.98 0.03 -4.49
CA LEU A 83 -13.97 -0.85 -5.08
C LEU A 83 -14.51 -2.22 -5.48
N HIS A 84 -15.68 -2.63 -4.99
CA HIS A 84 -16.25 -3.96 -5.22
C HIS A 84 -15.26 -5.08 -4.89
N ALA A 85 -14.53 -4.94 -3.78
CA ALA A 85 -13.51 -5.87 -3.37
C ALA A 85 -14.09 -7.27 -3.09
N GLY A 86 -13.47 -8.30 -3.65
CA GLY A 86 -13.75 -9.70 -3.35
C GLY A 86 -12.61 -10.35 -2.59
N ILE A 87 -11.39 -9.87 -2.85
CA ILE A 87 -10.17 -10.29 -2.15
C ILE A 87 -9.43 -9.04 -1.72
N ILE A 88 -9.05 -8.98 -0.46
CA ILE A 88 -8.22 -7.90 0.09
C ILE A 88 -6.87 -8.46 0.50
N LEU A 89 -5.82 -7.76 0.11
CA LEU A 89 -4.43 -8.09 0.38
C LEU A 89 -3.83 -6.96 1.20
N CYS A 90 -3.25 -7.26 2.35
CA CYS A 90 -2.56 -6.26 3.16
C CYS A 90 -1.42 -6.88 3.96
N GLY A 91 -0.48 -6.06 4.40
CA GLY A 91 0.57 -6.50 5.31
C GLY A 91 0.02 -6.77 6.73
N PHE A 92 0.72 -7.60 7.49
CA PHE A 92 0.36 -7.94 8.87
C PHE A 92 0.23 -6.72 9.79
N ASN A 93 0.96 -5.65 9.49
CA ASN A 93 0.99 -4.41 10.27
C ASN A 93 0.00 -3.35 9.75
N PHE A 94 -0.85 -3.69 8.79
CA PHE A 94 -1.84 -2.75 8.25
C PHE A 94 -2.81 -2.30 9.33
N ARG A 95 -3.03 -0.98 9.38
CA ARG A 95 -3.97 -0.34 10.29
C ARG A 95 -4.81 0.68 9.56
N PHE A 96 -6.08 0.81 9.97
CA PHE A 96 -7.04 1.70 9.34
C PHE A 96 -8.16 2.15 10.29
N GLY A 97 -9.08 2.96 9.77
CA GLY A 97 -10.13 3.60 10.55
C GLY A 97 -9.61 4.75 11.40
N LYS A 98 -10.50 5.46 12.03
CA LYS A 98 -10.16 6.62 12.87
C LYS A 98 -9.08 6.28 13.89
N ASN A 99 -8.01 7.07 13.92
CA ASN A 99 -6.85 6.86 14.78
C ASN A 99 -6.12 5.51 14.57
N ALA A 100 -6.28 4.88 13.39
CA ALA A 100 -5.68 3.59 13.07
C ALA A 100 -5.98 2.48 14.11
N MET A 101 -7.19 2.46 14.64
CA MET A 101 -7.57 1.56 15.73
C MET A 101 -7.76 0.11 15.27
N TRP A 102 -8.15 -0.12 14.02
CA TRP A 102 -8.36 -1.46 13.49
C TRP A 102 -7.12 -2.02 12.82
N SER A 103 -6.87 -3.29 13.05
CA SER A 103 -5.78 -4.07 12.47
C SER A 103 -6.23 -4.86 11.23
N ALA A 104 -5.27 -5.47 10.53
CA ALA A 104 -5.55 -6.43 9.46
C ALA A 104 -6.39 -7.63 9.95
N MET A 105 -6.21 -8.06 11.20
CA MET A 105 -7.00 -9.15 11.79
C MET A 105 -8.44 -8.73 12.08
N ASP A 106 -8.66 -7.48 12.51
CA ASP A 106 -10.02 -6.96 12.71
C ASP A 106 -10.74 -6.83 11.36
N LEU A 107 -10.04 -6.39 10.30
CA LEU A 107 -10.55 -6.38 8.93
C LEU A 107 -10.99 -7.78 8.49
N ARG A 108 -10.13 -8.79 8.67
CA ARG A 108 -10.44 -10.19 8.31
C ARG A 108 -11.69 -10.67 9.03
N ARG A 109 -11.75 -10.50 10.36
CA ARG A 109 -12.87 -10.95 11.18
C ARG A 109 -14.18 -10.30 10.77
N HIS A 110 -14.16 -9.00 10.46
CA HIS A 110 -15.37 -8.27 10.06
C HIS A 110 -15.88 -8.69 8.67
N LEU A 111 -14.99 -9.08 7.76
CA LEU A 111 -15.33 -9.43 6.39
C LEU A 111 -15.63 -10.93 6.17
N GLU A 112 -15.31 -11.79 7.13
CA GLU A 112 -15.64 -13.23 7.07
C GLU A 112 -17.12 -13.49 6.81
N GLU A 113 -18.00 -12.67 7.41
CA GLU A 113 -19.47 -12.79 7.25
C GLU A 113 -19.99 -12.19 5.91
N LYS A 114 -19.15 -11.41 5.19
CA LYS A 114 -19.52 -10.69 3.96
C LYS A 114 -19.04 -11.39 2.69
N ASP A 115 -18.54 -12.63 2.79
CA ASP A 115 -18.00 -13.39 1.65
C ASP A 115 -16.89 -12.63 0.90
N ILE A 116 -16.04 -11.90 1.65
CA ILE A 116 -14.85 -11.17 1.17
C ILE A 116 -13.61 -11.76 1.85
N TRP A 117 -12.68 -12.23 1.03
CA TRP A 117 -11.47 -12.87 1.53
C TRP A 117 -10.40 -11.84 1.88
N VAL A 118 -9.78 -12.00 3.06
CA VAL A 118 -8.66 -11.14 3.48
C VAL A 118 -7.39 -11.99 3.62
N ARG A 119 -6.43 -11.74 2.75
CA ARG A 119 -5.10 -12.35 2.81
C ARG A 119 -4.14 -11.38 3.47
N ILE A 120 -3.67 -11.76 4.66
CA ILE A 120 -2.68 -11.00 5.42
C ILE A 120 -1.31 -11.56 5.10
N LEU A 121 -0.44 -10.74 4.52
CA LEU A 121 0.93 -11.11 4.16
C LEU A 121 1.85 -10.87 5.34
N GLU A 122 2.70 -11.85 5.63
CA GLU A 122 3.70 -11.72 6.68
C GLU A 122 4.83 -10.77 6.26
N HIS A 123 5.66 -10.38 7.21
CA HIS A 123 6.83 -9.57 6.91
C HIS A 123 7.83 -10.34 6.04
N LEU A 124 8.51 -9.62 5.19
CA LEU A 124 9.67 -10.11 4.46
C LEU A 124 10.92 -9.56 5.14
N ASP A 125 11.85 -10.45 5.47
CA ASP A 125 13.09 -10.07 6.13
C ASP A 125 14.24 -9.83 5.14
N TYR A 126 15.10 -8.91 5.52
CA TYR A 126 16.42 -8.71 4.96
C TYR A 126 17.42 -8.70 6.12
N ASP A 127 18.41 -9.59 6.09
CA ASP A 127 19.41 -9.75 7.16
C ASP A 127 18.76 -9.93 8.56
N GLY A 128 17.77 -10.84 8.64
CA GLY A 128 17.08 -11.22 9.88
C GLY A 128 16.20 -10.13 10.51
N LYS A 129 15.91 -9.05 9.78
CA LYS A 129 15.03 -7.98 10.25
C LYS A 129 14.02 -7.59 9.18
N PRO A 130 12.77 -7.22 9.55
CA PRO A 130 11.75 -6.85 8.60
C PRO A 130 12.15 -5.69 7.68
N ILE A 131 11.85 -5.83 6.40
CA ILE A 131 11.95 -4.73 5.42
C ILE A 131 10.85 -3.71 5.73
N SER A 132 11.24 -2.44 5.81
CA SER A 132 10.30 -1.33 6.00
C SER A 132 10.82 -0.04 5.37
N SER A 133 9.90 0.86 5.00
CA SER A 133 10.26 2.19 4.46
C SER A 133 11.15 2.99 5.43
N THR A 134 10.97 2.84 6.73
CA THR A 134 11.82 3.50 7.74
C THR A 134 13.25 2.98 7.70
N ARG A 135 13.42 1.65 7.64
CA ARG A 135 14.74 1.03 7.58
C ARG A 135 15.47 1.39 6.28
N ILE A 136 14.75 1.42 5.16
CA ILE A 136 15.31 1.83 3.87
C ILE A 136 15.75 3.30 3.90
N ARG A 137 14.95 4.21 4.44
CA ARG A 137 15.35 5.62 4.62
C ARG A 137 16.63 5.75 5.47
N SER A 138 16.70 4.99 6.55
CA SER A 138 17.90 5.00 7.41
C SER A 138 19.14 4.53 6.65
N ALA A 139 19.05 3.48 5.85
CA ALA A 139 20.15 3.00 5.02
C ALA A 139 20.60 4.06 3.98
N ILE A 140 19.65 4.70 3.30
CA ILE A 140 19.96 5.79 2.34
C ILE A 140 20.68 6.95 3.04
N LEU A 141 20.18 7.39 4.19
CA LEU A 141 20.77 8.49 4.95
C LEU A 141 22.16 8.16 5.49
N ALA A 142 22.43 6.88 5.78
CA ALA A 142 23.75 6.39 6.18
C ALA A 142 24.71 6.18 5.00
N GLY A 143 24.24 6.32 3.75
CA GLY A 143 25.04 6.04 2.54
C GLY A 143 25.12 4.55 2.19
N GLU A 144 24.36 3.69 2.87
CA GLU A 144 24.31 2.24 2.65
C GLU A 144 23.37 1.91 1.46
N ILE A 145 23.70 2.44 0.28
CA ILE A 145 22.83 2.42 -0.89
C ILE A 145 22.59 1.00 -1.42
N GLU A 146 23.60 0.13 -1.39
CA GLU A 146 23.46 -1.27 -1.80
C GLU A 146 22.43 -2.00 -0.93
N GLN A 147 22.53 -1.82 0.39
CA GLN A 147 21.55 -2.38 1.33
C GLN A 147 20.13 -1.84 1.10
N ALA A 148 20.02 -0.53 0.81
CA ALA A 148 18.73 0.07 0.46
C ALA A 148 18.16 -0.53 -0.81
N ASN A 149 18.97 -0.71 -1.86
CA ASN A 149 18.58 -1.32 -3.14
C ASN A 149 18.14 -2.78 -2.97
N ASP A 150 18.83 -3.54 -2.14
CA ASP A 150 18.46 -4.93 -1.84
C ASP A 150 17.06 -5.02 -1.18
N MET A 151 16.78 -4.12 -0.25
CA MET A 151 15.46 -4.04 0.40
C MET A 151 14.37 -3.50 -0.54
N LEU A 152 14.71 -2.57 -1.42
CA LEU A 152 13.80 -2.03 -2.43
C LEU A 152 13.50 -3.07 -3.52
N GLY A 153 14.49 -3.87 -3.93
CA GLY A 153 14.43 -4.76 -5.09
C GLY A 153 14.63 -4.04 -6.42
N TYR A 154 15.11 -2.80 -6.36
CA TYR A 154 15.50 -1.96 -7.51
C TYR A 154 16.48 -0.88 -7.06
N ASN A 155 17.19 -0.25 -8.01
CA ASN A 155 18.09 0.83 -7.69
C ASN A 155 17.32 2.08 -7.24
N PHE A 156 17.66 2.61 -6.08
CA PHE A 156 17.11 3.87 -5.60
C PHE A 156 17.40 4.99 -6.59
N THR A 157 16.37 5.66 -7.05
CA THR A 157 16.45 6.76 -8.01
C THR A 157 15.54 7.90 -7.58
N PHE A 158 15.93 9.12 -7.93
CA PHE A 158 15.10 10.31 -7.81
C PHE A 158 15.30 11.21 -9.02
N GLU A 159 14.26 11.92 -9.39
CA GLU A 159 14.27 12.90 -10.48
C GLU A 159 14.16 14.30 -9.88
N ASN A 160 15.05 15.20 -10.29
CA ASN A 160 15.01 16.61 -9.92
C ASN A 160 15.31 17.48 -11.12
N GLU A 161 14.73 18.67 -11.12
CA GLU A 161 15.08 19.72 -12.06
C GLU A 161 16.43 20.35 -11.67
N VAL A 162 17.31 20.48 -12.65
CA VAL A 162 18.58 21.18 -12.45
C VAL A 162 18.34 22.69 -12.52
N ILE A 163 18.39 23.35 -11.37
CA ILE A 163 18.34 24.79 -11.27
C ILE A 163 19.74 25.39 -11.33
N CYS A 164 19.91 26.55 -11.98
CA CYS A 164 21.14 27.31 -11.91
C CYS A 164 21.47 27.65 -10.46
N GLY A 165 22.59 27.13 -9.95
CA GLY A 165 23.14 27.55 -8.67
C GLY A 165 23.73 28.95 -8.75
N ASP A 166 23.78 29.63 -7.59
CA ASP A 166 24.56 30.84 -7.44
C ASP A 166 26.01 30.54 -7.81
N ARG A 167 26.55 31.25 -8.83
CA ARG A 167 27.99 31.18 -9.15
C ARG A 167 28.77 31.80 -7.99
N ARG A 168 29.17 30.98 -7.04
CA ARG A 168 30.16 31.36 -6.04
C ARG A 168 31.52 30.77 -6.40
#